data_1b206be56af9e31521f59e381435bcca
#
_entry.id   1b206be56af9e31521f59e381435bcca
#
_cell.length_a   1.000
_cell.length_b   1.000
_cell.length_c   1.000
_cell.angle_alpha   90.00
_cell.angle_beta   90.00
_cell.angle_gamma   90.00
#
_symmetry.space_group_name_H-M   'P 1'
#
loop_
_entity.id
_entity.type
_entity.pdbx_description
1 polymer ?
#
loop_
_entity_poly.entity_id
_entity_poly.type
_entity_poly.pdbx_seq_one_letter_code
_entity_poly.pdbx_strand_id
1 'polypeptide(L)'
;MSRRLPVYILIDTSGSMKGEPIESVKVGLSDMIASLRLDPYALETACISIITYDREVKQILPLTELENLQLPEIVCPDAGPTHTGAALNFLCDCYDREVNMGSREQKGDWMPLLFLMTDGKPADLMVYNEAIKRVKQHQFTNIVACAAGPKAKTEPLKKLTDNVFTLDTMDSSTFKKFFQWVTINVQQGGRTMGISEQTELPAPPAEVNLVV
;
A
#
# COMPACT_ATOMS: atom_id res chain seq x y z
N MET A 1 4.21 -23.67 -10.16
CA MET A 1 4.41 -22.26 -9.77
C MET A 1 3.54 -22.00 -8.55
N SER A 2 4.11 -21.40 -7.51
CA SER A 2 3.34 -20.93 -6.36
C SER A 2 2.38 -19.82 -6.79
N ARG A 3 1.28 -19.65 -6.07
CA ARG A 3 0.34 -18.55 -6.31
C ARG A 3 1.00 -17.24 -5.89
N ARG A 4 0.91 -16.20 -6.71
CA ARG A 4 1.42 -14.88 -6.37
C ARG A 4 0.51 -14.21 -5.32
N LEU A 5 1.12 -13.43 -4.43
CA LEU A 5 0.44 -12.49 -3.53
C LEU A 5 0.72 -11.06 -4.02
N PRO A 6 -0.21 -10.44 -4.74
CA PRO A 6 -0.05 -9.06 -5.16
C PRO A 6 -0.12 -8.10 -3.96
N VAL A 7 0.81 -7.16 -3.88
CA VAL A 7 0.89 -6.12 -2.85
C VAL A 7 1.00 -4.77 -3.54
N TYR A 8 -0.05 -3.96 -3.43
CA TYR A 8 -0.06 -2.60 -3.97
C TYR A 8 0.25 -1.59 -2.88
N ILE A 9 1.22 -0.72 -3.13
CA ILE A 9 1.63 0.35 -2.22
C ILE A 9 1.40 1.69 -2.93
N LEU A 10 0.46 2.47 -2.41
CA LEU A 10 0.14 3.81 -2.89
C LEU A 10 0.81 4.84 -1.98
N ILE A 11 1.66 5.68 -2.55
CA ILE A 11 2.47 6.67 -1.83
C ILE A 11 2.11 8.06 -2.31
N ASP A 12 1.64 8.88 -1.39
CA ASP A 12 1.47 10.31 -1.59
C ASP A 12 2.85 10.96 -1.81
N THR A 13 3.00 11.66 -2.93
CA THR A 13 4.18 12.44 -3.27
C THR A 13 3.86 13.93 -3.40
N SER A 14 2.76 14.39 -2.79
CA SER A 14 2.43 15.82 -2.72
C SER A 14 3.55 16.63 -2.06
N GLY A 15 3.53 17.95 -2.26
CA GLY A 15 4.62 18.83 -1.83
C GLY A 15 4.95 18.78 -0.33
N SER A 16 3.98 18.40 0.53
CA SER A 16 4.19 18.21 1.97
C SER A 16 5.05 16.99 2.32
N MET A 17 5.09 15.99 1.42
CA MET A 17 5.95 14.82 1.58
C MET A 17 7.41 15.08 1.22
N LYS A 18 7.74 16.22 0.61
CA LYS A 18 9.12 16.55 0.19
C LYS A 18 10.06 16.68 1.40
N GLY A 19 11.29 16.19 1.25
CA GLY A 19 12.34 16.23 2.26
C GLY A 19 12.36 14.99 3.15
N GLU A 20 12.44 15.16 4.46
CA GLU A 20 12.56 14.06 5.41
C GLU A 20 11.46 12.99 5.30
N PRO A 21 10.16 13.33 5.10
CA PRO A 21 9.12 12.32 5.02
C PRO A 21 9.34 11.33 3.89
N ILE A 22 9.57 11.80 2.67
CA ILE A 22 9.73 10.88 1.53
C ILE A 22 11.04 10.09 1.61
N GLU A 23 12.11 10.67 2.14
CA GLU A 23 13.36 9.94 2.37
C GLU A 23 13.15 8.82 3.41
N SER A 24 12.37 9.07 4.45
CA SER A 24 12.00 8.06 5.45
C SER A 24 11.16 6.93 4.84
N VAL A 25 10.25 7.25 3.93
CA VAL A 25 9.48 6.25 3.16
C VAL A 25 10.40 5.40 2.29
N LYS A 26 11.35 6.01 1.58
CA LYS A 26 12.33 5.28 0.75
C LYS A 26 13.16 4.29 1.56
N VAL A 27 13.66 4.72 2.72
CA VAL A 27 14.42 3.84 3.64
C VAL A 27 13.54 2.72 4.14
N GLY A 28 12.31 3.01 4.59
CA GLY A 28 11.36 2.01 5.07
C GLY A 28 11.00 0.97 4.00
N LEU A 29 10.77 1.39 2.75
CA LEU A 29 10.52 0.48 1.63
C LEU A 29 11.74 -0.40 1.34
N SER A 30 12.93 0.18 1.35
CA SER A 30 14.18 -0.59 1.13
C SER A 30 14.37 -1.65 2.20
N ASP A 31 14.20 -1.31 3.48
CA ASP A 31 14.28 -2.23 4.61
C ASP A 31 13.21 -3.33 4.52
N MET A 32 11.98 -2.97 4.12
CA MET A 32 10.88 -3.92 3.91
C MET A 32 11.23 -4.94 2.82
N ILE A 33 11.67 -4.48 1.65
CA ILE A 33 12.03 -5.36 0.53
C ILE A 33 13.19 -6.27 0.93
N ALA A 34 14.22 -5.75 1.61
CA ALA A 34 15.34 -6.55 2.10
C ALA A 34 14.88 -7.64 3.08
N SER A 35 13.98 -7.29 4.00
CA SER A 35 13.42 -8.22 4.98
C SER A 35 12.55 -9.30 4.34
N LEU A 36 11.70 -8.93 3.36
CA LEU A 36 10.87 -9.88 2.63
C LEU A 36 11.71 -10.87 1.82
N ARG A 37 12.84 -10.45 1.27
CA ARG A 37 13.77 -11.32 0.55
C ARG A 37 14.45 -12.37 1.43
N LEU A 38 14.52 -12.16 2.73
CA LEU A 38 15.06 -13.12 3.70
C LEU A 38 14.02 -14.18 4.10
N ASP A 39 12.73 -13.95 3.83
CA ASP A 39 11.68 -14.93 4.06
C ASP A 39 11.47 -15.77 2.77
N PRO A 40 11.80 -17.08 2.77
CA PRO A 40 11.71 -17.91 1.57
C PRO A 40 10.30 -17.94 0.97
N TYR A 41 9.27 -17.90 1.81
CA TYR A 41 7.89 -17.92 1.35
C TYR A 41 7.48 -16.61 0.69
N ALA A 42 7.82 -15.48 1.31
CA ALA A 42 7.57 -14.16 0.73
C ALA A 42 8.34 -13.97 -0.57
N LEU A 43 9.61 -14.41 -0.62
CA LEU A 43 10.44 -14.35 -1.82
C LEU A 43 9.81 -15.10 -3.00
N GLU A 44 9.16 -16.23 -2.74
CA GLU A 44 8.55 -17.08 -3.75
C GLU A 44 7.15 -16.59 -4.19
N THR A 45 6.43 -15.87 -3.33
CA THR A 45 5.02 -15.55 -3.56
C THR A 45 4.73 -14.07 -3.72
N ALA A 46 5.40 -13.17 -2.98
CA ALA A 46 5.06 -11.77 -2.97
C ALA A 46 5.50 -11.05 -4.25
N CYS A 47 4.56 -10.32 -4.84
CA CYS A 47 4.79 -9.42 -5.97
C CYS A 47 4.38 -8.00 -5.54
N ILE A 48 5.27 -7.03 -5.68
CA ILE A 48 5.05 -5.66 -5.21
C ILE A 48 4.84 -4.73 -6.39
N SER A 49 3.85 -3.87 -6.27
CA SER A 49 3.62 -2.72 -7.15
C SER A 49 3.65 -1.43 -6.33
N ILE A 50 4.28 -0.39 -6.87
CA ILE A 50 4.35 0.94 -6.24
C ILE A 50 3.73 1.96 -7.18
N ILE A 51 2.73 2.67 -6.65
CA ILE A 51 2.03 3.75 -7.32
C ILE A 51 2.27 5.03 -6.52
N THR A 52 2.84 6.04 -7.15
CA THR A 52 3.00 7.37 -6.55
C THR A 52 1.91 8.30 -7.08
N TYR A 53 1.48 9.24 -6.24
CA TYR A 53 0.44 10.17 -6.64
C TYR A 53 0.58 11.54 -5.96
N ASP A 54 0.39 12.56 -6.76
CA ASP A 54 0.23 13.96 -6.39
C ASP A 54 -0.83 14.59 -7.32
N ARG A 55 -0.45 15.48 -8.21
CA ARG A 55 -1.28 15.94 -9.35
C ARG A 55 -1.37 14.87 -10.43
N GLU A 56 -0.31 14.10 -10.59
CA GLU A 56 -0.19 12.98 -11.52
C GLU A 56 -0.16 11.67 -10.76
N VAL A 57 -0.65 10.62 -11.38
CA VAL A 57 -0.56 9.25 -10.84
C VAL A 57 0.38 8.45 -11.73
N LYS A 58 1.35 7.79 -11.11
CA LYS A 58 2.36 7.00 -11.83
C LYS A 58 2.57 5.65 -11.16
N GLN A 59 2.46 4.57 -11.91
CA GLN A 59 2.96 3.28 -11.49
C GLN A 59 4.47 3.24 -11.75
N ILE A 60 5.25 3.57 -10.72
CA ILE A 60 6.72 3.59 -10.83
C ILE A 60 7.33 2.19 -10.76
N LEU A 61 6.60 1.24 -10.19
CA LEU A 61 6.94 -0.18 -10.19
C LEU A 61 5.68 -0.98 -10.54
N PRO A 62 5.59 -1.59 -11.74
CA PRO A 62 4.56 -2.57 -12.05
C PRO A 62 4.64 -3.78 -11.11
N LEU A 63 3.60 -4.61 -11.06
CA LEU A 63 3.58 -5.78 -10.19
C LEU A 63 4.76 -6.71 -10.50
N THR A 64 5.77 -6.68 -9.64
CA THR A 64 7.08 -7.31 -9.83
C THR A 64 7.37 -8.29 -8.71
N GLU A 65 7.84 -9.48 -9.06
CA GLU A 65 8.31 -10.50 -8.11
C GLU A 65 9.52 -9.98 -7.31
N LEU A 66 9.59 -10.31 -6.02
CA LEU A 66 10.64 -9.82 -5.13
C LEU A 66 12.07 -10.13 -5.62
N GLU A 67 12.25 -11.27 -6.29
CA GLU A 67 13.55 -11.66 -6.84
C GLU A 67 14.06 -10.65 -7.88
N ASN A 68 13.15 -10.16 -8.73
CA ASN A 68 13.46 -9.26 -9.85
C ASN A 68 13.27 -7.79 -9.51
N LEU A 69 12.79 -7.48 -8.30
CA LEU A 69 12.42 -6.12 -7.92
C LEU A 69 13.67 -5.25 -7.70
N GLN A 70 13.70 -4.12 -8.37
CA GLN A 70 14.61 -3.00 -8.11
C GLN A 70 13.76 -1.81 -7.71
N LEU A 71 14.02 -1.25 -6.51
CA LEU A 71 13.27 -0.11 -6.02
C LEU A 71 13.55 1.11 -6.89
N PRO A 72 12.54 1.67 -7.58
CA PRO A 72 12.73 2.84 -8.41
C PRO A 72 12.93 4.10 -7.56
N GLU A 73 13.44 5.16 -8.18
CA GLU A 73 13.52 6.46 -7.54
C GLU A 73 12.10 7.02 -7.32
N ILE A 74 11.85 7.51 -6.10
CA ILE A 74 10.61 8.20 -5.75
C ILE A 74 10.90 9.68 -5.67
N VAL A 75 10.23 10.47 -6.52
CA VAL A 75 10.46 11.92 -6.62
C VAL A 75 9.20 12.65 -6.17
N CYS A 76 9.36 13.64 -5.27
CA CYS A 76 8.30 14.57 -4.90
C CYS A 76 8.49 15.89 -5.65
N PRO A 77 7.46 16.41 -6.30
CA PRO A 77 7.49 17.76 -6.86
C PRO A 77 7.54 18.83 -5.75
N ASP A 78 7.91 20.06 -6.10
CA ASP A 78 8.00 21.16 -5.13
C ASP A 78 6.65 21.54 -4.53
N ALA A 79 5.57 21.35 -5.28
CA ALA A 79 4.20 21.58 -4.85
C ALA A 79 3.24 20.74 -5.70
N GLY A 80 2.15 20.27 -5.07
CA GLY A 80 1.13 19.53 -5.78
C GLY A 80 -0.04 19.17 -4.87
N PRO A 81 -1.26 19.04 -5.42
CA PRO A 81 -2.42 18.54 -4.70
C PRO A 81 -2.30 17.04 -4.48
N THR A 82 -3.08 16.52 -3.55
CA THR A 82 -3.18 15.09 -3.24
C THR A 82 -4.38 14.48 -3.96
N HIS A 83 -4.20 13.96 -5.18
CA HIS A 83 -5.27 13.37 -5.98
C HIS A 83 -5.45 11.89 -5.65
N THR A 84 -5.91 11.59 -4.44
CA THR A 84 -6.11 10.21 -3.96
C THR A 84 -7.19 9.47 -4.75
N GLY A 85 -8.24 10.16 -5.20
CA GLY A 85 -9.30 9.54 -6.00
C GLY A 85 -8.79 9.05 -7.35
N ALA A 86 -7.97 9.87 -8.03
CA ALA A 86 -7.32 9.47 -9.27
C ALA A 86 -6.38 8.25 -9.04
N ALA A 87 -5.63 8.25 -7.92
CA ALA A 87 -4.76 7.13 -7.57
C ALA A 87 -5.53 5.82 -7.34
N LEU A 88 -6.67 5.86 -6.66
CA LEU A 88 -7.52 4.70 -6.45
C LEU A 88 -8.15 4.17 -7.75
N ASN A 89 -8.56 5.05 -8.65
CA ASN A 89 -9.04 4.62 -9.97
C ASN A 89 -7.93 3.96 -10.78
N PHE A 90 -6.75 4.55 -10.78
CA PHE A 90 -5.57 4.00 -11.46
C PHE A 90 -5.14 2.65 -10.86
N LEU A 91 -5.23 2.49 -9.53
CA LEU A 91 -5.03 1.21 -8.86
C LEU A 91 -5.98 0.14 -9.41
N CYS A 92 -7.27 0.46 -9.57
CA CYS A 92 -8.24 -0.48 -10.12
C CYS A 92 -7.88 -0.88 -11.57
N ASP A 93 -7.38 0.06 -12.38
CA ASP A 93 -6.92 -0.24 -13.74
C ASP A 93 -5.68 -1.16 -13.71
N CYS A 94 -4.77 -0.97 -12.75
CA CYS A 94 -3.63 -1.85 -12.55
C CYS A 94 -4.08 -3.24 -12.10
N TYR A 95 -5.02 -3.32 -11.14
CA TYR A 95 -5.60 -4.57 -10.67
C TYR A 95 -6.19 -5.38 -11.83
N ASP A 96 -7.04 -4.75 -12.64
CA ASP A 96 -7.71 -5.40 -13.77
C ASP A 96 -6.72 -5.94 -14.83
N ARG A 97 -5.57 -5.29 -14.97
CA ARG A 97 -4.52 -5.65 -15.93
C ARG A 97 -3.54 -6.70 -15.40
N GLU A 98 -3.22 -6.67 -14.10
CA GLU A 98 -2.05 -7.36 -13.55
C GLU A 98 -2.41 -8.57 -12.67
N VAL A 99 -3.59 -8.55 -12.02
CA VAL A 99 -4.03 -9.64 -11.13
C VAL A 99 -4.64 -10.76 -11.95
N ASN A 100 -4.10 -11.96 -11.78
CA ASN A 100 -4.64 -13.14 -12.41
C ASN A 100 -5.79 -13.72 -11.56
N MET A 101 -7.01 -13.58 -12.02
CA MET A 101 -8.20 -14.10 -11.33
C MET A 101 -8.33 -15.64 -11.44
N GLY A 102 -7.45 -16.27 -12.21
CA GLY A 102 -7.50 -17.72 -12.45
C GLY A 102 -8.58 -18.15 -13.45
N SER A 103 -8.68 -19.45 -13.63
CA SER A 103 -9.66 -20.09 -14.50
C SER A 103 -10.19 -21.37 -13.85
N ARG A 104 -11.08 -22.11 -14.54
CA ARG A 104 -11.55 -23.42 -14.06
C ARG A 104 -10.42 -24.45 -13.91
N GLU A 105 -9.34 -24.28 -14.68
CA GLU A 105 -8.23 -25.23 -14.75
C GLU A 105 -7.01 -24.77 -13.96
N GLN A 106 -6.88 -23.49 -13.67
CA GLN A 106 -5.70 -22.90 -13.01
C GLN A 106 -6.10 -21.92 -11.90
N LYS A 107 -5.51 -22.12 -10.71
CA LYS A 107 -5.69 -21.18 -9.59
C LYS A 107 -5.08 -19.82 -9.96
N GLY A 108 -5.81 -18.75 -9.71
CA GLY A 108 -5.34 -17.38 -9.84
C GLY A 108 -4.42 -16.94 -8.71
N ASP A 109 -4.08 -15.66 -8.72
CA ASP A 109 -3.35 -15.02 -7.63
C ASP A 109 -4.14 -15.08 -6.31
N TRP A 110 -3.47 -14.87 -5.19
CA TRP A 110 -4.13 -14.57 -3.94
C TRP A 110 -4.80 -13.19 -4.02
N MET A 111 -5.85 -12.96 -3.23
CA MET A 111 -6.46 -11.64 -3.13
C MET A 111 -5.41 -10.61 -2.68
N PRO A 112 -5.27 -9.48 -3.41
CA PRO A 112 -4.23 -8.50 -3.15
C PRO A 112 -4.31 -7.84 -1.77
N LEU A 113 -3.16 -7.35 -1.30
CA LEU A 113 -3.04 -6.40 -0.20
C LEU A 113 -2.90 -4.99 -0.76
N LEU A 114 -3.55 -4.03 -0.11
CA LEU A 114 -3.42 -2.61 -0.43
C LEU A 114 -2.93 -1.83 0.79
N PHE A 115 -1.83 -1.10 0.62
CA PHE A 115 -1.32 -0.13 1.58
C PHE A 115 -1.35 1.26 0.94
N LEU A 116 -2.08 2.18 1.54
CA LEU A 116 -2.17 3.57 1.11
C LEU A 116 -1.58 4.47 2.18
N MET A 117 -0.68 5.36 1.81
CA MET A 117 -0.06 6.34 2.70
C MET A 117 -0.28 7.75 2.19
N THR A 118 -0.71 8.64 3.08
CA THR A 118 -0.91 10.07 2.80
C THR A 118 -0.69 10.91 4.06
N ASP A 119 -0.20 12.13 3.87
CA ASP A 119 -0.08 13.13 4.95
C ASP A 119 -1.18 14.21 4.86
N GLY A 120 -2.06 14.10 3.88
CA GLY A 120 -3.08 15.08 3.58
C GLY A 120 -4.50 14.54 3.56
N LYS A 121 -5.36 15.33 2.95
CA LYS A 121 -6.72 14.94 2.59
C LYS A 121 -6.86 14.90 1.06
N PRO A 122 -7.72 14.05 0.50
CA PRO A 122 -7.98 14.05 -0.93
C PRO A 122 -8.40 15.44 -1.42
N ALA A 123 -7.70 15.96 -2.43
CA ALA A 123 -8.05 17.23 -3.08
C ALA A 123 -9.18 17.04 -4.10
N ASP A 124 -9.34 15.81 -4.62
CA ASP A 124 -10.30 15.41 -5.63
C ASP A 124 -11.49 14.62 -5.04
N LEU A 125 -12.16 15.18 -4.01
CA LEU A 125 -13.16 14.49 -3.19
C LEU A 125 -14.29 13.82 -3.99
N MET A 126 -14.76 14.40 -5.10
CA MET A 126 -15.80 13.79 -5.94
C MET A 126 -15.27 12.50 -6.59
N VAL A 127 -14.09 12.59 -7.19
CA VAL A 127 -13.42 11.45 -7.81
C VAL A 127 -13.10 10.39 -6.75
N TYR A 128 -12.63 10.80 -5.57
CA TYR A 128 -12.34 9.93 -4.44
C TYR A 128 -13.56 9.11 -3.98
N ASN A 129 -14.72 9.76 -3.81
CA ASN A 129 -15.94 9.07 -3.39
C ASN A 129 -16.42 8.03 -4.42
N GLU A 130 -16.26 8.30 -5.72
CA GLU A 130 -16.58 7.32 -6.77
C GLU A 130 -15.53 6.20 -6.85
N ALA A 131 -14.25 6.55 -6.71
CA ALA A 131 -13.16 5.58 -6.72
C ALA A 131 -13.27 4.56 -5.58
N ILE A 132 -13.71 4.98 -4.38
CA ILE A 132 -13.97 4.06 -3.27
C ILE A 132 -15.00 2.99 -3.65
N LYS A 133 -16.07 3.35 -4.35
CA LYS A 133 -17.08 2.39 -4.79
C LYS A 133 -16.46 1.35 -5.73
N ARG A 134 -15.58 1.80 -6.64
CA ARG A 134 -14.86 0.93 -7.55
C ARG A 134 -13.90 0.00 -6.81
N VAL A 135 -13.10 0.52 -5.86
CA VAL A 135 -12.20 -0.28 -5.05
C VAL A 135 -12.96 -1.37 -4.27
N LYS A 136 -14.13 -1.04 -3.72
CA LYS A 136 -14.96 -2.00 -2.98
C LYS A 136 -15.59 -3.10 -3.86
N GLN A 137 -15.61 -2.92 -5.18
CA GLN A 137 -16.00 -3.97 -6.12
C GLN A 137 -14.85 -4.95 -6.42
N HIS A 138 -13.61 -4.53 -6.19
CA HIS A 138 -12.43 -5.39 -6.29
C HIS A 138 -12.22 -6.15 -4.97
N GLN A 139 -11.67 -7.34 -5.08
CA GLN A 139 -11.43 -8.19 -3.92
C GLN A 139 -10.01 -7.98 -3.38
N PHE A 140 -9.90 -7.29 -2.26
CA PHE A 140 -8.67 -7.17 -1.49
C PHE A 140 -8.79 -7.98 -0.20
N THR A 141 -7.73 -8.68 0.20
CA THR A 141 -7.68 -9.35 1.51
C THR A 141 -7.71 -8.31 2.62
N ASN A 142 -6.87 -7.31 2.51
CA ASN A 142 -6.82 -6.18 3.44
C ASN A 142 -6.53 -4.88 2.67
N ILE A 143 -7.20 -3.82 3.12
CA ILE A 143 -6.91 -2.45 2.73
C ILE A 143 -6.48 -1.72 3.99
N VAL A 144 -5.25 -1.24 4.00
CA VAL A 144 -4.66 -0.48 5.10
C VAL A 144 -4.40 0.95 4.64
N ALA A 145 -4.93 1.92 5.35
CA ALA A 145 -4.68 3.32 5.09
C ALA A 145 -3.90 3.95 6.24
N CYS A 146 -2.81 4.62 5.92
CA CYS A 146 -1.93 5.30 6.86
C CYS A 146 -2.03 6.81 6.70
N ALA A 147 -2.48 7.47 7.74
CA ALA A 147 -2.48 8.92 7.87
C ALA A 147 -1.17 9.35 8.58
N ALA A 148 -0.22 9.88 7.83
CA ALA A 148 1.11 10.21 8.33
C ALA A 148 1.19 11.68 8.77
N GLY A 149 1.53 11.89 10.04
CA GLY A 149 1.76 13.20 10.63
C GLY A 149 0.49 13.97 11.04
N PRO A 150 0.66 15.11 11.73
CA PRO A 150 -0.44 15.79 12.46
C PRO A 150 -1.45 16.49 11.54
N LYS A 151 -1.13 16.68 10.26
CA LYS A 151 -2.03 17.33 9.28
C LYS A 151 -2.92 16.33 8.55
N ALA A 152 -2.58 15.06 8.58
CA ALA A 152 -3.34 14.01 7.91
C ALA A 152 -4.76 13.90 8.46
N LYS A 153 -5.71 13.61 7.60
CA LYS A 153 -7.13 13.47 7.96
C LYS A 153 -7.55 12.01 7.82
N THR A 154 -8.10 11.48 8.90
CA THR A 154 -8.54 10.08 8.97
C THR A 154 -9.95 9.85 8.44
N GLU A 155 -10.84 10.85 8.53
CA GLU A 155 -12.24 10.71 8.12
C GLU A 155 -12.42 10.32 6.64
N PRO A 156 -11.67 10.87 5.67
CA PRO A 156 -11.75 10.37 4.31
C PRO A 156 -11.30 8.92 4.20
N LEU A 157 -10.22 8.52 4.91
CA LEU A 157 -9.67 7.17 4.85
C LEU A 157 -10.62 6.13 5.46
N LYS A 158 -11.37 6.48 6.50
CA LYS A 158 -12.41 5.63 7.09
C LYS A 158 -13.55 5.29 6.11
N LYS A 159 -13.75 6.07 5.06
CA LYS A 159 -14.70 5.71 3.99
C LYS A 159 -14.18 4.57 3.10
N LEU A 160 -12.85 4.46 2.98
CA LEU A 160 -12.19 3.43 2.18
C LEU A 160 -12.10 2.12 2.95
N THR A 161 -11.66 2.16 4.21
CA THR A 161 -11.40 0.99 5.04
C THR A 161 -11.56 1.31 6.53
N ASP A 162 -11.86 0.27 7.33
CA ASP A 162 -11.84 0.37 8.79
C ASP A 162 -10.41 0.26 9.36
N ASN A 163 -9.45 -0.25 8.56
CA ASN A 163 -8.04 -0.35 8.96
C ASN A 163 -7.30 0.96 8.68
N VAL A 164 -7.63 2.00 9.42
CA VAL A 164 -6.97 3.31 9.34
C VAL A 164 -6.01 3.47 10.50
N PHE A 165 -4.75 3.75 10.18
CA PHE A 165 -3.69 3.96 11.15
C PHE A 165 -3.16 5.39 11.07
N THR A 166 -2.76 5.94 12.21
CA THR A 166 -2.09 7.24 12.30
C THR A 166 -0.65 7.06 12.75
N LEU A 167 0.23 7.84 12.14
CA LEU A 167 1.59 8.04 12.61
C LEU A 167 1.68 9.43 13.23
N ASP A 168 2.10 9.51 14.51
CA ASP A 168 2.17 10.78 15.25
C ASP A 168 3.23 11.71 14.66
N THR A 169 4.29 11.15 14.10
CA THR A 169 5.39 11.87 13.49
C THR A 169 5.71 11.33 12.10
N MET A 170 6.41 12.14 11.31
CA MET A 170 6.87 11.77 9.96
C MET A 170 8.38 11.51 9.92
N ASP A 171 8.95 11.11 11.05
CA ASP A 171 10.37 10.80 11.16
C ASP A 171 10.70 9.35 10.71
N SER A 172 11.98 9.12 10.46
CA SER A 172 12.47 7.83 9.95
C SER A 172 12.21 6.66 10.91
N SER A 173 12.17 6.90 12.24
CA SER A 173 11.95 5.82 13.20
C SER A 173 10.51 5.32 13.17
N THR A 174 9.55 6.23 13.04
CA THR A 174 8.12 5.93 12.95
C THR A 174 7.77 5.23 11.64
N PHE A 175 8.28 5.73 10.51
CA PHE A 175 8.11 5.07 9.22
C PHE A 175 8.75 3.68 9.19
N LYS A 176 9.94 3.52 9.77
CA LYS A 176 10.60 2.22 9.88
C LYS A 176 9.73 1.18 10.59
N LYS A 177 9.12 1.55 11.72
CA LYS A 177 8.23 0.67 12.49
C LYS A 177 6.95 0.34 11.70
N PHE A 178 6.38 1.32 11.01
CA PHE A 178 5.24 1.08 10.13
C PHE A 178 5.59 0.07 9.02
N PHE A 179 6.70 0.25 8.30
CA PHE A 179 7.10 -0.67 7.25
C PHE A 179 7.53 -2.05 7.77
N GLN A 180 8.08 -2.16 8.98
CA GLN A 180 8.30 -3.45 9.64
C GLN A 180 6.98 -4.18 9.89
N TRP A 181 5.96 -3.45 10.35
CA TRP A 181 4.61 -4.00 10.52
C TRP A 181 3.98 -4.40 9.18
N VAL A 182 4.13 -3.59 8.13
CA VAL A 182 3.71 -3.95 6.75
C VAL A 182 4.41 -5.24 6.30
N THR A 183 5.71 -5.39 6.57
CA THR A 183 6.47 -6.60 6.26
C THR A 183 5.84 -7.84 6.89
N ILE A 184 5.50 -7.78 8.18
CA ILE A 184 4.85 -8.88 8.89
C ILE A 184 3.50 -9.23 8.25
N ASN A 185 2.72 -8.20 7.86
CA ASN A 185 1.44 -8.42 7.17
C ASN A 185 1.61 -9.17 5.85
N VAL A 186 2.60 -8.80 5.04
CA VAL A 186 2.89 -9.48 3.77
C VAL A 186 3.32 -10.92 4.01
N GLN A 187 4.21 -11.16 4.99
CA GLN A 187 4.68 -12.51 5.34
C GLN A 187 3.55 -13.42 5.83
N GLN A 188 2.66 -12.88 6.68
CA GLN A 188 1.51 -13.63 7.21
C GLN A 188 0.43 -13.84 6.15
N GLY A 189 0.16 -12.82 5.32
CA GLY A 189 -0.80 -12.90 4.24
C GLY A 189 -0.53 -14.10 3.32
N GLY A 190 0.73 -14.30 2.96
CA GLY A 190 1.13 -15.45 2.18
C GLY A 190 0.89 -16.80 2.88
N ARG A 191 1.13 -16.90 4.20
CA ARG A 191 1.07 -18.16 4.96
C ARG A 191 -0.34 -18.59 5.36
N THR A 192 -1.24 -17.64 5.62
CA THR A 192 -2.59 -17.88 6.13
C THR A 192 -3.65 -18.01 5.04
N MET A 193 -3.34 -17.60 3.83
CA MET A 193 -4.25 -17.69 2.67
C MET A 193 -4.48 -19.12 2.23
N GLY A 194 -5.44 -19.75 2.80
CA GLY A 194 -5.89 -21.14 2.57
C GLY A 194 -6.77 -21.63 3.72
N ILE A 195 -6.79 -20.87 4.82
CA ILE A 195 -7.49 -21.23 6.04
C ILE A 195 -8.66 -20.28 6.35
N SER A 196 -8.59 -19.00 5.93
CA SER A 196 -9.69 -18.03 6.12
C SER A 196 -9.73 -16.99 5.00
N GLU A 197 -10.94 -16.50 4.68
CA GLU A 197 -11.16 -15.46 3.66
C GLU A 197 -10.68 -14.07 4.10
N GLN A 198 -10.46 -13.85 5.39
CA GLN A 198 -9.88 -12.62 5.95
C GLN A 198 -8.74 -12.98 6.91
N THR A 199 -7.57 -12.41 6.65
CA THR A 199 -6.44 -12.51 7.56
C THR A 199 -6.55 -11.38 8.57
N GLU A 200 -6.64 -11.70 9.87
CA GLU A 200 -6.55 -10.70 10.92
C GLU A 200 -5.18 -9.99 10.84
N LEU A 201 -5.23 -8.66 10.91
CA LEU A 201 -4.00 -7.87 10.95
C LEU A 201 -3.28 -8.08 12.28
N PRO A 202 -1.95 -8.27 12.28
CA PRO A 202 -1.19 -8.32 13.52
C PRO A 202 -1.31 -6.99 14.27
N ALA A 203 -1.15 -7.04 15.61
CA ALA A 203 -1.18 -5.84 16.42
C ALA A 203 -0.13 -4.82 15.92
N PRO A 204 -0.50 -3.56 15.71
CA PRO A 204 0.44 -2.53 15.28
C PRO A 204 1.43 -2.20 16.41
N PRO A 205 2.63 -1.69 16.10
CA PRO A 205 3.54 -1.16 17.09
C PRO A 205 2.95 0.07 17.81
N ALA A 206 3.47 0.41 18.97
CA ALA A 206 2.91 1.47 19.83
C ALA A 206 2.86 2.87 19.17
N GLU A 207 3.71 3.12 18.18
CA GLU A 207 3.77 4.38 17.42
C GLU A 207 2.83 4.43 16.23
N VAL A 208 2.16 3.31 15.95
CA VAL A 208 1.17 3.17 14.87
C VAL A 208 -0.19 2.95 15.51
N ASN A 209 -0.99 4.00 15.55
CA ASN A 209 -2.26 3.99 16.28
C ASN A 209 -3.41 3.61 15.34
N LEU A 210 -4.15 2.56 15.67
CA LEU A 210 -5.41 2.24 14.99
C LEU A 210 -6.46 3.29 15.35
N VAL A 211 -7.08 3.87 14.35
CA VAL A 211 -8.16 4.85 14.52
C VAL A 211 -9.50 4.11 14.64
N VAL A 212 -9.99 4.02 15.85
CA VAL A 212 -11.30 3.42 16.17
C VAL A 212 -12.46 4.32 15.75
#